data_cf99430f5f8c21815833f430283e6efb
#
_entry.id   cf99430f5f8c21815833f430283e6efb
#
_cell.length_a   1.000
_cell.length_b   1.000
_cell.length_c   1.000
_cell.angle_alpha   90.00
_cell.angle_beta   90.00
_cell.angle_gamma   90.00
#
_symmetry.space_group_name_H-M   'P 1'
#
loop_
_entity.id
_entity.type
_entity.pdbx_description
1 polymer ?
#
loop_
_entity_poly.entity_id
_entity_poly.type
_entity_poly.pdbx_seq_one_letter_code
_entity_poly.pdbx_strand_id
1 'polypeptide(L)'
;MSQRRRTTLTTLGIAAALALQAAPAAAAPGGPGAGPRPCTADDAVEVPGAEHSVTACLPDLTTAGLQTAPPGQYTDVTDWTGLHVPGTQNPTGVPGLQVDGYFPDTSTSNTLHGWDHDSQFVLRIPDDWNGGLVVTGAPGTRKQYASDFLVSDSVLAQGFAYASTDKGNNGVDFYRDGVAPGDAVMEWHDRVTELAVAAKAALRQHLGRAPERTYVAGISNGGYLVRWQLENRAHLYDGGVDWEGTLFTPDGPNLFTYLPTAVRYTLGQAGAEDMYAAGFARGSEPLWEYHRQVYWGLTQKTYRAEFDPAYDPACPGPTAGATLPAILAPCPSDAGYDTWFADPRSQDVHDALARISLTGKIKKPLLTLHGTLDTLLPIGTDSDVYAEMVADQHRDRLHRYYRIEGGNHVDSLVALDPLHLRPMLPCFRTAFDALTAWVEEEAPPPASTTVPRPAGVVATDPALLDTCSLG
;
A
#
# COMPACT_ATOMS: atom_id res chain seq x y z
N MET A 1 60.32 19.61 -7.74
CA MET A 1 59.79 18.62 -6.80
C MET A 1 58.58 19.23 -6.14
N SER A 2 57.40 18.90 -6.64
CA SER A 2 56.13 19.35 -6.10
C SER A 2 55.19 18.12 -6.03
N GLN A 3 54.94 17.64 -4.82
CA GLN A 3 54.04 16.53 -4.54
C GLN A 3 52.60 17.01 -4.66
N ARG A 4 51.87 16.49 -5.67
CA ARG A 4 50.41 16.59 -5.72
C ARG A 4 49.81 15.56 -4.75
N ARG A 5 49.16 16.02 -3.71
CA ARG A 5 48.31 15.20 -2.84
C ARG A 5 47.09 14.82 -3.64
N ARG A 6 46.89 13.51 -3.88
CA ARG A 6 45.65 12.94 -4.36
C ARG A 6 44.68 12.82 -3.19
N THR A 7 43.62 13.59 -3.22
CA THR A 7 42.47 13.42 -2.30
C THR A 7 41.64 12.29 -2.86
N THR A 8 41.66 11.17 -2.16
CA THR A 8 40.74 10.04 -2.44
C THR A 8 39.36 10.41 -1.89
N LEU A 9 38.41 10.73 -2.75
CA LEU A 9 37.01 10.76 -2.39
C LEU A 9 36.54 9.30 -2.21
N THR A 10 36.26 8.96 -0.97
CA THR A 10 35.58 7.70 -0.62
C THR A 10 34.11 7.88 -0.98
N THR A 11 33.70 7.29 -2.07
CA THR A 11 32.29 7.10 -2.41
C THR A 11 31.69 6.15 -1.38
N LEU A 12 30.99 6.66 -0.37
CA LEU A 12 30.10 5.87 0.46
C LEU A 12 28.95 5.36 -0.44
N GLY A 13 28.91 4.06 -0.62
CA GLY A 13 27.87 3.40 -1.40
C GLY A 13 26.50 3.57 -0.74
N ILE A 14 25.56 4.11 -1.49
CA ILE A 14 24.13 4.15 -1.16
C ILE A 14 23.55 2.74 -1.48
N ALA A 15 23.93 1.75 -0.67
CA ALA A 15 23.23 0.45 -0.63
C ALA A 15 22.12 0.44 0.45
N ALA A 16 21.79 1.62 1.02
CA ALA A 16 20.97 1.74 2.23
C ALA A 16 19.49 2.00 1.98
N ALA A 17 19.03 2.05 0.75
CA ALA A 17 17.62 2.38 0.48
C ALA A 17 16.67 1.17 0.53
N LEU A 18 17.20 -0.06 0.64
CA LEU A 18 16.42 -1.29 0.86
C LEU A 18 16.74 -1.97 2.18
N ALA A 19 17.76 -1.50 2.88
CA ALA A 19 18.10 -1.96 4.21
C ALA A 19 18.56 -0.77 5.06
N LEU A 20 17.64 0.10 5.49
CA LEU A 20 17.86 0.82 6.72
C LEU A 20 17.86 -0.23 7.83
N GLN A 21 19.04 -0.74 8.16
CA GLN A 21 19.23 -1.41 9.43
C GLN A 21 19.03 -0.33 10.50
N ALA A 22 17.81 -0.24 11.03
CA ALA A 22 17.60 0.43 12.29
C ALA A 22 18.47 -0.30 13.32
N ALA A 23 19.34 0.43 14.01
CA ALA A 23 19.92 -0.08 15.24
C ALA A 23 18.75 -0.55 16.12
N PRO A 24 18.83 -1.70 16.76
CA PRO A 24 17.76 -2.19 17.59
C PRO A 24 17.50 -1.15 18.67
N ALA A 25 16.33 -0.51 18.62
CA ALA A 25 15.79 0.19 19.78
C ALA A 25 15.72 -0.84 20.89
N ALA A 26 16.35 -0.57 22.02
CA ALA A 26 16.28 -1.45 23.17
C ALA A 26 14.80 -1.58 23.54
N ALA A 27 14.21 -2.71 23.21
CA ALA A 27 12.89 -3.08 23.66
C ALA A 27 12.91 -3.06 25.18
N ALA A 28 11.95 -2.39 25.81
CA ALA A 28 11.69 -2.60 27.23
C ALA A 28 11.51 -4.11 27.46
N PRO A 29 11.99 -4.68 28.58
CA PRO A 29 11.90 -6.10 28.82
C PRO A 29 10.42 -6.48 29.01
N GLY A 30 9.76 -6.81 27.92
CA GLY A 30 8.56 -7.63 27.94
C GLY A 30 9.00 -8.98 28.50
N GLY A 31 8.24 -9.52 29.44
CA GLY A 31 8.47 -10.88 29.94
C GLY A 31 8.58 -11.87 28.77
N PRO A 32 9.18 -13.04 28.96
CA PRO A 32 9.37 -14.01 27.90
C PRO A 32 8.01 -14.30 27.27
N GLY A 33 7.81 -13.84 26.03
CA GLY A 33 6.61 -14.12 25.25
C GLY A 33 6.43 -15.62 25.20
N ALA A 34 5.28 -16.13 25.61
CA ALA A 34 4.94 -17.52 25.41
C ALA A 34 5.05 -17.79 23.91
N GLY A 35 5.82 -18.81 23.52
CA GLY A 35 5.87 -19.26 22.12
C GLY A 35 4.48 -19.74 21.67
N PRO A 36 4.31 -20.02 20.36
CA PRO A 36 3.04 -20.52 19.83
C PRO A 36 2.51 -21.68 20.69
N ARG A 37 1.23 -21.61 21.10
CA ARG A 37 0.61 -22.74 21.75
C ARG A 37 0.38 -23.86 20.73
N PRO A 38 0.48 -25.14 21.12
CA PRO A 38 0.10 -26.21 20.23
C PRO A 38 -1.37 -26.06 19.81
N CYS A 39 -1.63 -26.00 18.50
CA CYS A 39 -3.00 -26.11 18.01
C CYS A 39 -3.56 -27.52 18.24
N THR A 40 -4.84 -27.60 18.50
CA THR A 40 -5.62 -28.84 18.52
C THR A 40 -6.24 -29.08 17.13
N ALA A 41 -6.85 -30.24 16.91
CA ALA A 41 -7.56 -30.50 15.65
C ALA A 41 -8.77 -29.55 15.45
N ASP A 42 -9.35 -29.05 16.54
CA ASP A 42 -10.49 -28.13 16.51
C ASP A 42 -10.08 -26.70 16.14
N ASP A 43 -8.79 -26.37 16.24
CA ASP A 43 -8.27 -25.07 15.82
C ASP A 43 -8.00 -24.96 14.31
N ALA A 44 -8.06 -26.07 13.57
CA ALA A 44 -7.83 -26.05 12.13
C ALA A 44 -8.92 -25.25 11.40
N VAL A 45 -8.48 -24.28 10.61
CA VAL A 45 -9.37 -23.42 9.81
C VAL A 45 -9.24 -23.83 8.35
N GLU A 46 -10.34 -24.26 7.73
CA GLU A 46 -10.42 -24.51 6.30
C GLU A 46 -10.73 -23.19 5.59
N VAL A 47 -9.95 -22.84 4.57
CA VAL A 47 -10.19 -21.69 3.71
C VAL A 47 -10.70 -22.18 2.37
N PRO A 48 -12.00 -22.03 2.06
CA PRO A 48 -12.56 -22.52 0.82
C PRO A 48 -11.91 -21.95 -0.42
N GLY A 49 -11.52 -22.81 -1.35
CA GLY A 49 -10.83 -22.44 -2.58
C GLY A 49 -9.30 -22.38 -2.47
N ALA A 50 -8.74 -22.37 -1.26
CA ALA A 50 -7.29 -22.45 -1.10
C ALA A 50 -6.76 -23.82 -1.58
N GLU A 51 -5.67 -23.81 -2.30
CA GLU A 51 -4.95 -25.03 -2.70
C GLU A 51 -4.12 -25.57 -1.52
N HIS A 52 -3.62 -24.65 -0.69
CA HIS A 52 -2.86 -24.98 0.49
C HIS A 52 -3.17 -23.99 1.62
N SER A 53 -3.25 -24.48 2.86
CA SER A 53 -3.30 -23.63 4.03
C SER A 53 -2.73 -24.31 5.26
N VAL A 54 -2.18 -23.51 6.18
CA VAL A 54 -1.67 -23.93 7.49
C VAL A 54 -2.19 -23.01 8.58
N THR A 55 -2.60 -23.58 9.72
CA THR A 55 -3.09 -22.82 10.87
C THR A 55 -2.05 -22.83 11.99
N ALA A 56 -1.81 -21.67 12.58
CA ALA A 56 -0.98 -21.47 13.78
C ALA A 56 -1.79 -20.83 14.91
N CYS A 57 -1.57 -21.30 16.14
CA CYS A 57 -2.17 -20.74 17.34
C CYS A 57 -1.15 -19.84 18.02
N LEU A 58 -1.36 -18.55 18.01
CA LEU A 58 -0.39 -17.55 18.41
C LEU A 58 -0.84 -16.82 19.69
N PRO A 59 0.07 -16.55 20.64
CA PRO A 59 -0.25 -15.76 21.83
C PRO A 59 -0.41 -14.27 21.53
N ASP A 60 0.06 -13.82 20.37
CA ASP A 60 -0.05 -12.45 19.92
C ASP A 60 0.01 -12.41 18.39
N LEU A 61 -1.09 -12.03 17.75
CA LEU A 61 -1.27 -11.88 16.31
C LEU A 61 -0.73 -10.55 15.76
N THR A 62 -0.29 -9.65 16.66
CA THR A 62 0.24 -8.34 16.24
C THR A 62 1.71 -8.44 15.83
N THR A 63 2.19 -7.44 15.11
CA THR A 63 3.59 -7.39 14.67
C THR A 63 4.58 -7.50 15.84
N ALA A 64 4.21 -7.09 17.06
CA ALA A 64 5.04 -7.24 18.25
C ALA A 64 5.27 -8.71 18.61
N GLY A 65 4.24 -9.56 18.55
CA GLY A 65 4.36 -11.00 18.79
C GLY A 65 5.01 -11.73 17.61
N LEU A 66 4.73 -11.30 16.38
CA LEU A 66 5.16 -11.97 15.17
C LEU A 66 6.64 -11.73 14.82
N GLN A 67 7.24 -10.63 15.29
CA GLN A 67 8.66 -10.32 15.06
C GLN A 67 9.63 -11.35 15.66
N THR A 68 9.21 -12.10 16.66
CA THR A 68 10.05 -13.13 17.31
C THR A 68 10.04 -14.47 16.57
N ALA A 69 9.17 -14.61 15.59
CA ALA A 69 9.08 -15.81 14.74
C ALA A 69 10.21 -15.85 13.70
N PRO A 70 10.57 -17.04 13.20
CA PRO A 70 11.48 -17.13 12.05
C PRO A 70 10.95 -16.31 10.88
N PRO A 71 11.84 -15.66 10.10
CA PRO A 71 11.43 -14.86 8.95
C PRO A 71 10.53 -15.66 7.99
N GLY A 72 9.45 -15.03 7.50
CA GLY A 72 8.52 -15.63 6.56
C GLY A 72 7.62 -16.73 7.14
N GLN A 73 7.58 -16.91 8.47
CA GLN A 73 6.70 -17.91 9.08
C GLN A 73 5.34 -17.35 9.48
N TYR A 74 5.28 -16.15 10.08
CA TYR A 74 4.01 -15.53 10.51
C TYR A 74 3.90 -14.07 10.10
N THR A 75 4.98 -13.44 9.74
CA THR A 75 5.09 -12.11 9.13
C THR A 75 6.43 -11.97 8.42
N ASP A 76 6.55 -11.00 7.52
CA ASP A 76 7.84 -10.58 6.98
C ASP A 76 8.08 -9.11 7.37
N VAL A 77 8.95 -8.89 8.34
CA VAL A 77 9.29 -7.55 8.85
C VAL A 77 9.78 -6.63 7.73
N THR A 78 10.46 -7.18 6.72
CA THR A 78 10.95 -6.39 5.57
C THR A 78 9.83 -5.92 4.66
N ASP A 79 8.67 -6.57 4.69
CA ASP A 79 7.52 -6.21 3.87
C ASP A 79 6.80 -4.95 4.38
N TRP A 80 6.82 -4.67 5.70
CA TRP A 80 6.11 -3.52 6.29
C TRP A 80 6.99 -2.45 6.95
N THR A 81 8.24 -2.73 7.33
CA THR A 81 9.09 -1.81 8.11
C THR A 81 9.31 -0.45 7.43
N GLY A 82 9.38 -0.41 6.10
CA GLY A 82 9.58 0.83 5.34
C GLY A 82 8.33 1.71 5.19
N LEU A 83 7.20 1.34 5.80
CA LEU A 83 5.93 2.05 5.61
C LEU A 83 5.54 2.96 6.78
N HIS A 84 6.13 2.79 7.96
CA HIS A 84 5.78 3.55 9.16
C HIS A 84 6.97 4.31 9.77
N VAL A 85 6.69 5.26 10.64
CA VAL A 85 7.73 6.00 11.39
C VAL A 85 8.35 5.08 12.43
N PRO A 86 9.67 4.95 12.51
CA PRO A 86 10.30 4.23 13.62
C PRO A 86 9.90 4.83 14.98
N GLY A 87 9.49 3.99 15.90
CA GLY A 87 9.02 4.41 17.23
C GLY A 87 7.51 4.61 17.37
N THR A 88 6.75 4.53 16.27
CA THR A 88 5.28 4.47 16.34
C THR A 88 4.84 3.29 17.20
N GLN A 89 3.92 3.54 18.11
CA GLN A 89 3.38 2.51 18.99
C GLN A 89 2.20 1.81 18.33
N ASN A 90 2.19 0.47 18.42
CA ASN A 90 1.09 -0.37 17.98
C ASN A 90 0.51 -1.16 19.16
N PRO A 91 -0.75 -1.58 19.09
CA PRO A 91 -1.32 -2.57 20.00
C PRO A 91 -0.50 -3.85 20.02
N THR A 92 -0.56 -4.58 21.13
CA THR A 92 0.14 -5.86 21.37
C THR A 92 -0.73 -6.80 22.18
N GLY A 93 -0.40 -8.09 22.20
CA GLY A 93 -1.02 -9.06 23.11
C GLY A 93 -2.41 -9.52 22.67
N VAL A 94 -2.64 -9.68 21.38
CA VAL A 94 -3.89 -10.19 20.81
C VAL A 94 -3.73 -11.69 20.48
N PRO A 95 -4.17 -12.61 21.33
CA PRO A 95 -4.08 -14.04 21.06
C PRO A 95 -5.09 -14.47 20.00
N GLY A 96 -4.78 -15.57 19.29
CA GLY A 96 -5.71 -16.09 18.28
C GLY A 96 -5.08 -17.06 17.29
N LEU A 97 -5.76 -17.22 16.16
CA LEU A 97 -5.36 -18.09 15.06
C LEU A 97 -4.83 -17.27 13.89
N GLN A 98 -3.75 -17.74 13.29
CA GLN A 98 -3.29 -17.28 11.97
C GLN A 98 -3.37 -18.42 10.99
N VAL A 99 -3.93 -18.16 9.84
CA VAL A 99 -3.98 -19.08 8.69
C VAL A 99 -3.20 -18.44 7.56
N ASP A 100 -2.14 -19.11 7.13
CA ASP A 100 -1.39 -18.76 5.93
C ASP A 100 -1.71 -19.76 4.83
N GLY A 101 -1.80 -19.31 3.60
CA GLY A 101 -2.12 -20.18 2.48
C GLY A 101 -1.98 -19.48 1.14
N TYR A 102 -2.35 -20.19 0.07
CA TYR A 102 -2.43 -19.65 -1.28
C TYR A 102 -3.61 -20.24 -2.06
N PHE A 103 -4.13 -19.44 -2.97
CA PHE A 103 -5.13 -19.88 -3.95
C PHE A 103 -4.44 -20.41 -5.20
N PRO A 104 -5.11 -21.22 -6.03
CA PRO A 104 -4.57 -21.68 -7.31
C PRO A 104 -4.06 -20.50 -8.15
N ASP A 105 -2.81 -20.59 -8.60
CA ASP A 105 -2.12 -19.61 -9.39
C ASP A 105 -1.04 -20.24 -10.25
N THR A 106 -0.60 -19.56 -11.31
CA THR A 106 0.49 -20.02 -12.17
C THR A 106 1.80 -19.28 -11.94
N SER A 107 1.77 -18.15 -11.25
CA SER A 107 2.95 -17.35 -10.94
C SER A 107 3.64 -17.84 -9.66
N THR A 108 4.95 -17.57 -9.54
CA THR A 108 5.81 -18.14 -8.50
C THR A 108 6.79 -17.11 -7.92
N SER A 109 6.40 -15.82 -7.93
CA SER A 109 7.28 -14.75 -7.49
C SER A 109 7.34 -14.58 -5.98
N ASN A 110 6.31 -15.05 -5.24
CA ASN A 110 6.26 -15.00 -3.79
C ASN A 110 6.89 -16.26 -3.16
N THR A 111 8.10 -16.10 -2.62
CA THR A 111 8.88 -17.18 -2.03
C THR A 111 8.70 -17.35 -0.52
N LEU A 112 7.73 -16.64 0.09
CA LEU A 112 7.46 -16.79 1.52
C LEU A 112 7.02 -18.22 1.84
N HIS A 113 7.30 -18.67 3.05
CA HIS A 113 7.07 -20.03 3.52
C HIS A 113 7.81 -21.11 2.74
N GLY A 114 8.61 -20.75 1.72
CA GLY A 114 9.25 -21.69 0.81
C GLY A 114 8.27 -22.32 -0.19
N TRP A 115 7.14 -21.67 -0.45
CA TRP A 115 6.11 -22.22 -1.36
C TRP A 115 6.35 -21.91 -2.83
N ASP A 116 7.13 -20.84 -3.14
CA ASP A 116 7.36 -20.38 -4.51
C ASP A 116 6.04 -20.33 -5.31
N HIS A 117 5.06 -19.64 -4.74
CA HIS A 117 3.69 -19.56 -5.24
C HIS A 117 3.10 -18.20 -4.94
N ASP A 118 2.46 -17.56 -5.89
CA ASP A 118 1.74 -16.32 -5.67
C ASP A 118 0.29 -16.58 -5.24
N SER A 119 -0.53 -15.56 -5.16
CA SER A 119 -1.87 -15.62 -4.55
C SER A 119 -1.84 -16.07 -3.09
N GLN A 120 -0.74 -15.76 -2.40
CA GLN A 120 -0.63 -16.01 -0.97
C GLN A 120 -1.53 -15.06 -0.19
N PHE A 121 -2.06 -15.58 0.92
CA PHE A 121 -2.89 -14.82 1.85
C PHE A 121 -2.53 -15.12 3.30
N VAL A 122 -2.94 -14.21 4.18
CA VAL A 122 -3.02 -14.42 5.63
C VAL A 122 -4.44 -14.11 6.10
N LEU A 123 -4.99 -14.97 6.98
CA LEU A 123 -6.23 -14.73 7.72
C LEU A 123 -5.92 -14.84 9.21
N ARG A 124 -6.21 -13.78 9.99
CA ARG A 124 -6.03 -13.72 11.45
C ARG A 124 -7.37 -13.60 12.14
N ILE A 125 -7.59 -14.45 13.15
CA ILE A 125 -8.84 -14.52 13.90
C ILE A 125 -8.49 -14.35 15.36
N PRO A 126 -8.77 -13.20 16.00
CA PRO A 126 -8.53 -13.01 17.43
C PRO A 126 -9.47 -13.88 18.27
N ASP A 127 -9.01 -14.34 19.43
CA ASP A 127 -9.84 -15.16 20.36
C ASP A 127 -11.11 -14.40 20.77
N ASP A 128 -11.02 -13.08 20.96
CA ASP A 128 -12.14 -12.19 21.29
C ASP A 128 -12.79 -11.56 20.03
N TRP A 129 -13.06 -12.38 18.99
CA TRP A 129 -13.63 -11.89 17.74
C TRP A 129 -14.96 -11.17 17.93
N ASN A 130 -15.02 -9.91 17.49
CA ASN A 130 -16.18 -9.01 17.62
C ASN A 130 -17.30 -9.23 16.58
N GLY A 131 -17.10 -10.13 15.60
CA GLY A 131 -18.05 -10.35 14.49
C GLY A 131 -17.74 -9.57 13.23
N GLY A 132 -16.67 -8.80 13.21
CA GLY A 132 -16.24 -8.02 12.03
C GLY A 132 -15.06 -8.64 11.29
N LEU A 133 -14.90 -8.28 10.01
CA LEU A 133 -13.79 -8.67 9.15
C LEU A 133 -13.24 -7.44 8.42
N VAL A 134 -11.91 -7.30 8.39
CA VAL A 134 -11.22 -6.31 7.55
C VAL A 134 -10.39 -7.04 6.50
N VAL A 135 -10.57 -6.65 5.24
CA VAL A 135 -9.86 -7.22 4.09
C VAL A 135 -8.95 -6.17 3.48
N THR A 136 -7.74 -6.55 3.06
CA THR A 136 -6.81 -5.66 2.36
C THR A 136 -6.07 -6.38 1.24
N GLY A 137 -5.64 -5.64 0.22
CA GLY A 137 -4.61 -6.03 -0.72
C GLY A 137 -3.30 -5.31 -0.40
N ALA A 138 -2.18 -5.97 -0.60
CA ALA A 138 -0.87 -5.40 -0.30
C ALA A 138 -0.61 -4.10 -1.08
N PRO A 139 0.04 -3.07 -0.48
CA PRO A 139 0.44 -1.86 -1.17
C PRO A 139 1.59 -2.11 -2.15
N GLY A 140 1.72 -1.23 -3.16
CA GLY A 140 2.75 -1.36 -4.18
C GLY A 140 2.73 -2.75 -4.83
N THR A 141 3.89 -3.35 -4.93
CA THR A 141 4.09 -4.74 -5.40
C THR A 141 4.64 -5.61 -4.28
N ARG A 142 4.12 -5.40 -3.05
CA ARG A 142 4.52 -6.10 -1.84
C ARG A 142 3.70 -7.37 -1.63
N LYS A 143 4.12 -8.17 -0.64
CA LYS A 143 3.51 -9.45 -0.27
C LYS A 143 2.37 -9.25 0.75
N GLN A 144 1.73 -10.33 1.16
CA GLN A 144 0.54 -10.34 2.02
C GLN A 144 0.71 -9.72 3.42
N TYR A 145 1.93 -9.59 3.91
CA TYR A 145 2.19 -9.03 5.25
C TYR A 145 2.45 -7.52 5.27
N ALA A 146 2.46 -6.87 4.10
CA ALA A 146 2.86 -5.46 4.00
C ALA A 146 1.97 -4.50 4.79
N SER A 147 0.71 -4.84 5.01
CA SER A 147 -0.23 -4.02 5.78
C SER A 147 -0.31 -4.40 7.28
N ASP A 148 0.55 -5.31 7.75
CA ASP A 148 0.48 -5.81 9.13
C ASP A 148 0.57 -4.68 10.16
N PHE A 149 1.61 -3.87 10.09
CA PHE A 149 1.81 -2.77 11.03
C PHE A 149 0.78 -1.64 10.86
N LEU A 150 0.38 -1.34 9.61
CA LEU A 150 -0.49 -0.21 9.31
C LEU A 150 -1.96 -0.49 9.63
N VAL A 151 -2.43 -1.71 9.34
CA VAL A 151 -3.84 -2.07 9.40
C VAL A 151 -4.08 -3.19 10.41
N SER A 152 -3.42 -4.34 10.25
CA SER A 152 -3.71 -5.57 11.01
C SER A 152 -3.68 -5.35 12.52
N ASP A 153 -2.60 -4.77 13.06
CA ASP A 153 -2.43 -4.62 14.52
C ASP A 153 -3.59 -3.86 15.16
N SER A 154 -4.01 -2.74 14.53
CA SER A 154 -5.06 -1.90 15.11
C SER A 154 -6.45 -2.52 15.01
N VAL A 155 -6.77 -3.23 13.93
CA VAL A 155 -8.09 -3.85 13.77
C VAL A 155 -8.21 -5.14 14.57
N LEU A 156 -7.13 -5.91 14.71
CA LEU A 156 -7.08 -7.09 15.59
C LEU A 156 -7.29 -6.71 17.07
N ALA A 157 -6.66 -5.62 17.52
CA ALA A 157 -6.84 -5.11 18.88
C ALA A 157 -8.27 -4.63 19.17
N GLN A 158 -9.03 -4.30 18.13
CA GLN A 158 -10.47 -3.98 18.22
C GLN A 158 -11.36 -5.23 18.10
N GLY A 159 -10.76 -6.41 17.94
CA GLY A 159 -11.47 -7.68 17.84
C GLY A 159 -11.92 -8.06 16.43
N PHE A 160 -11.56 -7.30 15.40
CA PHE A 160 -11.84 -7.70 14.02
C PHE A 160 -10.97 -8.88 13.58
N ALA A 161 -11.51 -9.80 12.80
CA ALA A 161 -10.68 -10.67 12.00
C ALA A 161 -10.04 -9.85 10.85
N TYR A 162 -8.85 -10.27 10.42
CA TYR A 162 -8.08 -9.56 9.39
C TYR A 162 -7.65 -10.52 8.29
N ALA A 163 -7.80 -10.12 7.03
CA ALA A 163 -7.34 -10.90 5.88
C ALA A 163 -6.58 -10.02 4.88
N SER A 164 -5.44 -10.50 4.40
CA SER A 164 -4.60 -9.79 3.42
C SER A 164 -4.04 -10.75 2.37
N THR A 165 -3.81 -10.25 1.14
CA THR A 165 -3.23 -11.01 0.03
C THR A 165 -2.11 -10.23 -0.67
N ASP A 166 -1.15 -10.96 -1.26
CA ASP A 166 -0.15 -10.43 -2.18
C ASP A 166 -0.73 -9.98 -3.54
N LYS A 167 -2.01 -10.23 -3.77
CA LYS A 167 -2.77 -9.85 -4.97
C LYS A 167 -2.49 -10.70 -6.23
N GLY A 168 -1.84 -11.86 -6.10
CA GLY A 168 -1.53 -12.76 -7.21
C GLY A 168 -0.16 -12.52 -7.85
N ASN A 169 0.46 -11.38 -7.58
CA ASN A 169 1.80 -11.06 -8.10
C ASN A 169 2.51 -10.03 -7.23
N ASN A 170 3.84 -10.08 -7.21
CA ASN A 170 4.63 -9.15 -6.42
C ASN A 170 6.00 -8.86 -7.06
N GLY A 171 6.72 -7.86 -6.49
CA GLY A 171 8.02 -7.45 -6.97
C GLY A 171 7.99 -6.54 -8.18
N VAL A 172 9.18 -6.13 -8.62
CA VAL A 172 9.34 -5.15 -9.72
C VAL A 172 9.02 -5.75 -11.10
N ASP A 173 8.89 -7.04 -11.19
CA ASP A 173 8.60 -7.77 -12.42
C ASP A 173 7.13 -8.24 -12.50
N PHE A 174 6.24 -7.70 -11.66
CA PHE A 174 4.82 -8.08 -11.56
C PHE A 174 4.11 -8.06 -12.92
N TYR A 175 4.51 -7.18 -13.83
CA TYR A 175 4.00 -7.07 -15.21
C TYR A 175 4.23 -8.32 -16.09
N ARG A 176 5.02 -9.29 -15.61
CA ARG A 176 5.22 -10.57 -16.31
C ARG A 176 4.09 -11.56 -16.07
N ASP A 177 3.22 -11.23 -15.15
CA ASP A 177 2.05 -12.03 -14.87
C ASP A 177 0.92 -11.65 -15.85
N GLY A 178 0.15 -12.67 -16.27
CA GLY A 178 -0.88 -12.46 -17.28
C GLY A 178 -0.38 -12.59 -18.73
N VAL A 179 -1.25 -12.30 -19.67
CA VAL A 179 -1.02 -12.46 -21.12
C VAL A 179 -1.24 -11.18 -21.90
N ALA A 180 -2.26 -10.41 -21.51
CA ALA A 180 -2.61 -9.15 -22.16
C ALA A 180 -2.24 -7.95 -21.27
N PRO A 181 -1.99 -6.76 -21.87
CA PRO A 181 -1.72 -5.55 -21.10
C PRO A 181 -2.80 -5.28 -20.05
N GLY A 182 -2.39 -5.02 -18.82
CA GLY A 182 -3.29 -4.79 -17.68
C GLY A 182 -3.77 -6.04 -16.94
N ASP A 183 -3.39 -7.24 -17.38
CA ASP A 183 -3.83 -8.50 -16.75
C ASP A 183 -3.32 -8.63 -15.31
N ALA A 184 -2.05 -8.28 -15.06
CA ALA A 184 -1.48 -8.36 -13.73
C ALA A 184 -2.20 -7.45 -12.71
N VAL A 185 -2.61 -6.25 -13.12
CA VAL A 185 -3.41 -5.36 -12.26
C VAL A 185 -4.87 -5.81 -12.16
N MET A 186 -5.43 -6.40 -13.21
CA MET A 186 -6.78 -6.99 -13.14
C MET A 186 -6.85 -8.14 -12.14
N GLU A 187 -5.82 -8.95 -12.08
CA GLU A 187 -5.73 -10.04 -11.12
C GLU A 187 -5.82 -9.55 -9.67
N TRP A 188 -5.24 -8.39 -9.34
CA TRP A 188 -5.38 -7.80 -8.00
C TRP A 188 -6.85 -7.68 -7.56
N HIS A 189 -7.74 -7.34 -8.48
CA HIS A 189 -9.18 -7.24 -8.19
C HIS A 189 -9.77 -8.59 -7.80
N ASP A 190 -9.43 -9.61 -8.57
CA ASP A 190 -9.97 -10.94 -8.40
C ASP A 190 -9.44 -11.60 -7.14
N ARG A 191 -8.13 -11.43 -6.82
CA ARG A 191 -7.53 -12.00 -5.61
C ARG A 191 -8.06 -11.38 -4.32
N VAL A 192 -8.29 -10.06 -4.28
CA VAL A 192 -8.95 -9.44 -3.12
C VAL A 192 -10.41 -9.87 -3.01
N THR A 193 -11.11 -10.02 -4.14
CA THR A 193 -12.49 -10.53 -4.16
C THR A 193 -12.55 -11.98 -3.67
N GLU A 194 -11.67 -12.85 -4.16
CA GLU A 194 -11.54 -14.25 -3.78
C GLU A 194 -11.28 -14.39 -2.28
N LEU A 195 -10.29 -13.64 -1.77
CA LEU A 195 -9.96 -13.63 -0.34
C LEU A 195 -11.15 -13.18 0.51
N ALA A 196 -11.85 -12.12 0.12
CA ALA A 196 -13.02 -11.64 0.87
C ALA A 196 -14.13 -12.70 0.98
N VAL A 197 -14.39 -13.41 -0.11
CA VAL A 197 -15.38 -14.50 -0.15
C VAL A 197 -14.91 -15.68 0.71
N ALA A 198 -13.66 -16.10 0.52
CA ALA A 198 -13.08 -17.24 1.22
C ALA A 198 -12.96 -16.99 2.72
N ALA A 199 -12.49 -15.81 3.16
CA ALA A 199 -12.38 -15.44 4.57
C ALA A 199 -13.75 -15.42 5.27
N LYS A 200 -14.79 -14.86 4.63
CA LYS A 200 -16.17 -14.92 5.15
C LYS A 200 -16.66 -16.34 5.34
N ALA A 201 -16.37 -17.21 4.37
CA ALA A 201 -16.78 -18.61 4.44
C ALA A 201 -16.00 -19.37 5.53
N ALA A 202 -14.69 -19.14 5.62
CA ALA A 202 -13.82 -19.72 6.66
C ALA A 202 -14.29 -19.34 8.06
N LEU A 203 -14.54 -18.04 8.31
CA LEU A 203 -15.07 -17.57 9.59
C LEU A 203 -16.43 -18.20 9.92
N ARG A 204 -17.32 -18.28 8.93
CA ARG A 204 -18.62 -18.92 9.13
C ARG A 204 -18.49 -20.41 9.48
N GLN A 205 -17.60 -21.13 8.82
CA GLN A 205 -17.40 -22.56 9.07
C GLN A 205 -16.76 -22.80 10.43
N HIS A 206 -15.71 -22.04 10.74
CA HIS A 206 -14.94 -22.22 11.97
C HIS A 206 -15.68 -21.72 13.23
N LEU A 207 -16.30 -20.53 13.15
CA LEU A 207 -16.96 -19.86 14.29
C LEU A 207 -18.48 -20.06 14.35
N GLY A 208 -19.05 -20.78 13.37
CA GLY A 208 -20.51 -21.07 13.30
C GLY A 208 -21.36 -19.86 12.85
N ARG A 209 -20.78 -18.69 12.63
CA ARG A 209 -21.48 -17.47 12.13
C ARG A 209 -20.63 -16.69 11.16
N ALA A 210 -21.27 -16.11 10.14
CA ALA A 210 -20.61 -15.23 9.19
C ALA A 210 -20.29 -13.88 9.85
N PRO A 211 -19.31 -13.12 9.32
CA PRO A 211 -19.10 -11.73 9.75
C PRO A 211 -20.39 -10.91 9.59
N GLU A 212 -20.70 -10.12 10.62
CA GLU A 212 -21.84 -9.18 10.62
C GLU A 212 -21.50 -7.93 9.83
N ARG A 213 -20.22 -7.52 9.86
CA ARG A 213 -19.66 -6.40 9.13
C ARG A 213 -18.37 -6.79 8.43
N THR A 214 -18.15 -6.24 7.25
CA THR A 214 -16.93 -6.43 6.49
C THR A 214 -16.48 -5.12 5.91
N TYR A 215 -15.25 -4.75 6.20
CA TYR A 215 -14.62 -3.53 5.70
C TYR A 215 -13.47 -3.87 4.76
N VAL A 216 -13.17 -2.96 3.84
CA VAL A 216 -11.96 -3.02 3.01
C VAL A 216 -11.10 -1.81 3.31
N ALA A 217 -9.80 -2.01 3.55
CA ALA A 217 -8.88 -0.94 3.91
C ALA A 217 -7.55 -1.13 3.16
N GLY A 218 -6.83 -0.04 2.86
CA GLY A 218 -5.55 -0.16 2.19
C GLY A 218 -4.89 1.16 1.85
N ILE A 219 -3.60 1.10 1.56
CA ILE A 219 -2.75 2.22 1.15
C ILE A 219 -2.25 2.01 -0.28
N SER A 220 -2.06 3.10 -1.04
CA SER A 220 -1.44 3.04 -2.38
C SER A 220 -2.23 2.12 -3.32
N ASN A 221 -1.60 1.10 -3.94
CA ASN A 221 -2.32 0.09 -4.70
C ASN A 221 -3.38 -0.66 -3.87
N GLY A 222 -3.17 -0.82 -2.57
CA GLY A 222 -4.20 -1.32 -1.66
C GLY A 222 -5.37 -0.36 -1.52
N GLY A 223 -5.13 0.96 -1.51
CA GLY A 223 -6.15 2.00 -1.53
C GLY A 223 -6.93 2.03 -2.85
N TYR A 224 -6.24 1.87 -3.98
CA TYR A 224 -6.90 1.66 -5.28
C TYR A 224 -7.88 0.48 -5.22
N LEU A 225 -7.46 -0.63 -4.61
CA LEU A 225 -8.31 -1.81 -4.46
C LEU A 225 -9.52 -1.54 -3.56
N VAL A 226 -9.40 -0.70 -2.53
CA VAL A 226 -10.56 -0.22 -1.75
C VAL A 226 -11.58 0.47 -2.65
N ARG A 227 -11.14 1.45 -3.45
CA ARG A 227 -12.00 2.18 -4.41
C ARG A 227 -12.66 1.20 -5.37
N TRP A 228 -11.86 0.34 -6.00
CA TRP A 228 -12.36 -0.61 -7.01
C TRP A 228 -13.37 -1.62 -6.44
N GLN A 229 -13.10 -2.18 -5.26
CA GLN A 229 -13.99 -3.13 -4.60
C GLN A 229 -15.33 -2.47 -4.24
N LEU A 230 -15.34 -1.23 -3.73
CA LEU A 230 -16.57 -0.52 -3.39
C LEU A 230 -17.38 -0.08 -4.62
N GLU A 231 -16.75 0.09 -5.77
CA GLU A 231 -17.44 0.31 -7.04
C GLU A 231 -18.01 -0.98 -7.63
N ASN A 232 -17.26 -2.08 -7.60
CA ASN A 232 -17.54 -3.28 -8.41
C ASN A 232 -18.02 -4.48 -7.58
N ARG A 233 -17.63 -4.60 -6.31
CA ARG A 233 -17.94 -5.74 -5.41
C ARG A 233 -18.57 -5.27 -4.09
N ALA A 234 -19.25 -4.15 -4.08
CA ALA A 234 -19.80 -3.52 -2.88
C ALA A 234 -20.74 -4.42 -2.05
N HIS A 235 -21.28 -5.47 -2.61
CA HIS A 235 -22.09 -6.44 -1.88
C HIS A 235 -21.29 -7.30 -0.88
N LEU A 236 -19.97 -7.30 -1.01
CA LEU A 236 -19.06 -7.98 -0.08
C LEU A 236 -18.70 -7.13 1.14
N TYR A 237 -18.95 -5.82 1.09
CA TYR A 237 -18.45 -4.88 2.09
C TYR A 237 -19.54 -3.96 2.62
N ASP A 238 -19.33 -3.41 3.81
CA ASP A 238 -20.17 -2.41 4.45
C ASP A 238 -19.57 -1.00 4.36
N GLY A 239 -18.26 -0.89 4.13
CA GLY A 239 -17.53 0.36 3.90
C GLY A 239 -16.05 0.14 3.69
N GLY A 240 -15.30 1.24 3.49
CA GLY A 240 -13.85 1.17 3.34
C GLY A 240 -13.10 2.44 3.70
N VAL A 241 -11.80 2.27 3.98
CA VAL A 241 -10.85 3.37 4.17
C VAL A 241 -9.74 3.24 3.14
N ASP A 242 -9.65 4.24 2.31
CA ASP A 242 -8.66 4.41 1.27
C ASP A 242 -7.60 5.42 1.72
N TRP A 243 -6.37 4.98 1.84
CA TRP A 243 -5.23 5.82 2.11
C TRP A 243 -4.40 5.97 0.83
N GLU A 244 -4.56 7.12 0.17
CA GLU A 244 -3.79 7.50 -1.04
C GLU A 244 -3.83 6.43 -2.13
N GLY A 245 -5.02 5.92 -2.45
CA GLY A 245 -5.18 4.90 -3.50
C GLY A 245 -4.83 5.44 -4.87
N THR A 246 -4.10 4.64 -5.65
CA THR A 246 -3.74 5.00 -7.04
C THR A 246 -4.98 5.24 -7.90
N LEU A 247 -4.97 6.31 -8.68
CA LEU A 247 -6.01 6.58 -9.65
C LEU A 247 -5.63 6.03 -11.03
N PHE A 248 -6.49 5.18 -11.57
CA PHE A 248 -6.44 4.78 -12.98
C PHE A 248 -7.69 5.29 -13.70
N THR A 249 -7.46 6.02 -14.79
CA THR A 249 -8.46 6.44 -15.76
C THR A 249 -7.92 6.19 -17.16
N PRO A 250 -8.76 5.95 -18.18
CA PRO A 250 -8.28 5.62 -19.51
C PRO A 250 -7.45 6.74 -20.15
N ASP A 251 -7.95 7.98 -20.03
CA ASP A 251 -7.40 9.15 -20.72
C ASP A 251 -6.64 10.11 -19.80
N GLY A 252 -6.43 9.69 -18.54
CA GLY A 252 -5.82 10.51 -17.50
C GLY A 252 -6.81 11.40 -16.73
N PRO A 253 -6.39 11.91 -15.56
CA PRO A 253 -5.08 11.71 -14.98
C PRO A 253 -4.86 10.27 -14.51
N ASN A 254 -3.62 9.82 -14.64
CA ASN A 254 -3.10 8.55 -14.17
C ASN A 254 -1.56 8.63 -14.10
N LEU A 255 -0.89 7.53 -13.79
CA LEU A 255 0.59 7.50 -13.69
C LEU A 255 1.30 8.05 -14.94
N PHE A 256 0.75 7.85 -16.12
CA PHE A 256 1.37 8.27 -17.40
C PHE A 256 1.20 9.76 -17.70
N THR A 257 0.45 10.51 -16.91
CA THR A 257 0.27 11.95 -17.10
C THR A 257 1.23 12.80 -16.27
N TYR A 258 1.83 12.29 -15.21
CA TYR A 258 2.77 13.04 -14.37
C TYR A 258 4.17 12.40 -14.23
N LEU A 259 4.27 11.06 -14.20
CA LEU A 259 5.57 10.38 -14.06
C LEU A 259 6.57 10.72 -15.17
N PRO A 260 6.19 10.89 -16.45
CA PRO A 260 7.14 11.32 -17.48
C PRO A 260 7.82 12.64 -17.15
N THR A 261 7.12 13.60 -16.54
CA THR A 261 7.73 14.86 -16.09
C THR A 261 8.73 14.63 -14.94
N ALA A 262 8.40 13.77 -13.97
CA ALA A 262 9.32 13.38 -12.91
C ALA A 262 10.58 12.65 -13.45
N VAL A 263 10.41 11.82 -14.48
CA VAL A 263 11.55 11.20 -15.19
C VAL A 263 12.39 12.26 -15.91
N ARG A 264 11.80 13.25 -16.61
CA ARG A 264 12.52 14.38 -17.20
C ARG A 264 13.28 15.18 -16.14
N TYR A 265 12.66 15.43 -14.98
CA TYR A 265 13.34 16.10 -13.88
C TYR A 265 14.56 15.29 -13.40
N THR A 266 14.42 13.97 -13.25
CA THR A 266 15.52 13.06 -12.89
C THR A 266 16.68 13.12 -13.89
N LEU A 267 16.37 13.27 -15.17
CA LEU A 267 17.34 13.36 -16.27
C LEU A 267 17.89 14.79 -16.47
N GLY A 268 17.46 15.77 -15.67
CA GLY A 268 17.85 17.19 -15.83
C GLY A 268 17.21 17.88 -17.04
N GLN A 269 16.08 17.37 -17.53
CA GLN A 269 15.36 17.86 -18.71
C GLN A 269 14.09 18.64 -18.34
N ALA A 270 13.74 18.73 -17.06
CA ALA A 270 12.62 19.51 -16.52
C ALA A 270 13.04 20.21 -15.25
N GLY A 271 12.40 21.35 -14.96
CA GLY A 271 12.60 22.13 -13.75
C GLY A 271 11.44 22.00 -12.74
N ALA A 272 11.53 22.73 -11.64
CA ALA A 272 10.50 22.71 -10.58
C ALA A 272 9.13 23.20 -11.09
N GLU A 273 9.09 24.20 -11.96
CA GLU A 273 7.81 24.70 -12.51
C GLU A 273 7.11 23.65 -13.39
N ASP A 274 7.88 22.81 -14.11
CA ASP A 274 7.32 21.70 -14.88
C ASP A 274 6.71 20.64 -13.95
N MET A 275 7.37 20.36 -12.81
CA MET A 275 6.87 19.45 -11.78
C MET A 275 5.55 19.95 -11.18
N TYR A 276 5.47 21.25 -10.83
CA TYR A 276 4.22 21.83 -10.31
C TYR A 276 3.11 21.81 -11.36
N ALA A 277 3.43 22.07 -12.61
CA ALA A 277 2.46 21.98 -13.72
C ALA A 277 1.96 20.55 -13.95
N ALA A 278 2.77 19.53 -13.63
CA ALA A 278 2.40 18.12 -13.68
C ALA A 278 1.60 17.65 -12.44
N GLY A 279 1.36 18.52 -11.45
CA GLY A 279 0.53 18.22 -10.27
C GLY A 279 1.30 18.03 -8.96
N PHE A 280 2.63 18.09 -8.97
CA PHE A 280 3.42 18.01 -7.73
C PHE A 280 3.22 19.26 -6.87
N ALA A 281 2.96 19.08 -5.58
CA ALA A 281 2.67 20.17 -4.68
C ALA A 281 3.90 21.03 -4.36
N ARG A 282 3.73 22.35 -4.26
CA ARG A 282 4.77 23.23 -3.69
C ARG A 282 4.98 22.86 -2.22
N GLY A 283 6.25 22.79 -1.79
CA GLY A 283 6.64 22.32 -0.47
C GLY A 283 6.99 20.83 -0.41
N SER A 284 6.77 20.08 -1.51
CA SER A 284 7.16 18.67 -1.60
C SER A 284 8.60 18.44 -2.08
N GLU A 285 9.31 19.49 -2.43
CA GLU A 285 10.68 19.45 -3.00
C GLU A 285 11.69 18.66 -2.14
N PRO A 286 11.64 18.69 -0.81
CA PRO A 286 12.54 17.88 0.03
C PRO A 286 12.44 16.37 -0.22
N LEU A 287 11.30 15.90 -0.75
CA LEU A 287 11.06 14.48 -1.06
C LEU A 287 11.57 14.09 -2.46
N TRP A 288 11.78 15.06 -3.36
CA TRP A 288 12.06 14.80 -4.76
C TRP A 288 13.40 14.08 -4.98
N GLU A 289 14.43 14.43 -4.20
CA GLU A 289 15.74 13.76 -4.31
C GLU A 289 15.65 12.26 -3.99
N TYR A 290 14.84 11.89 -3.00
CA TYR A 290 14.60 10.49 -2.65
C TYR A 290 13.85 9.76 -3.76
N HIS A 291 12.75 10.33 -4.23
CA HIS A 291 11.92 9.70 -5.26
C HIS A 291 12.61 9.63 -6.62
N ARG A 292 13.42 10.64 -6.95
CA ARG A 292 14.27 10.65 -8.14
C ARG A 292 15.22 9.45 -8.21
N GLN A 293 15.72 9.01 -7.06
CA GLN A 293 16.68 7.91 -7.00
C GLN A 293 16.02 6.52 -6.96
N VAL A 294 14.78 6.42 -6.48
CA VAL A 294 14.18 5.13 -6.12
C VAL A 294 12.86 4.87 -6.86
N TYR A 295 11.93 5.83 -6.87
CA TYR A 295 10.55 5.53 -7.25
C TYR A 295 10.16 5.90 -8.67
N TRP A 296 10.42 7.12 -9.11
CA TRP A 296 9.81 7.62 -10.33
C TRP A 296 10.20 6.83 -11.58
N GLY A 297 11.50 6.58 -11.75
CA GLY A 297 11.99 5.79 -12.88
C GLY A 297 11.52 4.35 -12.85
N LEU A 298 11.56 3.73 -11.67
CA LEU A 298 11.11 2.35 -11.51
C LEU A 298 9.60 2.23 -11.73
N THR A 299 8.81 3.11 -11.14
CA THR A 299 7.35 3.10 -11.25
C THR A 299 6.92 3.31 -12.71
N GLN A 300 7.48 4.32 -13.40
CA GLN A 300 7.22 4.54 -14.82
C GLN A 300 7.52 3.29 -15.65
N LYS A 301 8.68 2.68 -15.43
CA LYS A 301 9.17 1.53 -16.17
C LYS A 301 8.29 0.30 -15.98
N THR A 302 7.94 -0.03 -14.75
CA THR A 302 7.18 -1.24 -14.42
C THR A 302 5.72 -1.15 -14.88
N TYR A 303 5.07 -0.01 -14.65
CA TYR A 303 3.70 0.17 -15.13
C TYR A 303 3.63 0.36 -16.65
N ARG A 304 4.64 0.99 -17.26
CA ARG A 304 4.69 1.02 -18.70
C ARG A 304 4.84 -0.37 -19.29
N ALA A 305 5.66 -1.24 -18.69
CA ALA A 305 5.79 -2.63 -19.10
C ALA A 305 4.48 -3.42 -18.94
N GLU A 306 3.65 -3.07 -17.97
CA GLU A 306 2.35 -3.69 -17.75
C GLU A 306 1.32 -3.27 -18.81
N PHE A 307 1.30 -1.99 -19.23
CA PHE A 307 0.22 -1.47 -20.05
C PHE A 307 0.60 -1.24 -21.52
N ASP A 308 1.89 -1.15 -21.85
CA ASP A 308 2.37 -0.85 -23.20
C ASP A 308 3.03 -2.09 -23.84
N PRO A 309 2.34 -2.81 -24.74
CA PRO A 309 2.88 -4.02 -25.33
C PRO A 309 4.09 -3.76 -26.24
N ALA A 310 4.34 -2.50 -26.63
CA ALA A 310 5.49 -2.11 -27.44
C ALA A 310 6.73 -1.72 -26.60
N TYR A 311 6.60 -1.65 -25.29
CA TYR A 311 7.68 -1.24 -24.40
C TYR A 311 8.59 -2.41 -24.01
N ASP A 312 9.90 -2.24 -24.18
CA ASP A 312 10.90 -3.16 -23.66
C ASP A 312 11.43 -2.68 -22.29
N PRO A 313 11.04 -3.34 -21.18
CA PRO A 313 11.50 -2.94 -19.85
C PRO A 313 12.99 -3.14 -19.64
N ALA A 314 13.67 -3.96 -20.48
CA ALA A 314 15.13 -4.07 -20.44
C ALA A 314 15.79 -2.76 -20.82
N CYS A 315 15.11 -1.91 -21.63
CA CYS A 315 15.56 -0.58 -22.03
C CYS A 315 17.06 -0.62 -22.39
N PRO A 316 17.80 0.10 -23.17
CA PRO A 316 19.24 -0.07 -23.34
C PRO A 316 19.91 -0.07 -21.95
N GLY A 317 19.64 -1.14 -21.26
CA GLY A 317 19.64 -1.30 -19.83
C GLY A 317 20.96 -1.79 -19.28
N PRO A 318 21.05 -1.90 -17.99
CA PRO A 318 22.27 -2.32 -17.33
C PRO A 318 22.69 -3.70 -17.85
N THR A 319 23.94 -3.78 -18.28
CA THR A 319 24.60 -5.05 -18.58
C THR A 319 24.50 -5.99 -17.37
N ALA A 320 24.48 -7.30 -17.61
CA ALA A 320 24.50 -8.31 -16.54
C ALA A 320 25.54 -7.97 -15.47
N GLY A 321 25.10 -7.85 -14.21
CA GLY A 321 25.94 -7.40 -13.09
C GLY A 321 25.83 -5.92 -12.74
N ALA A 322 24.88 -5.19 -13.31
CA ALA A 322 24.61 -3.80 -12.94
C ALA A 322 24.23 -3.65 -11.47
N THR A 323 24.64 -2.53 -10.89
CA THR A 323 24.28 -2.17 -9.52
C THR A 323 22.81 -1.82 -9.39
N LEU A 324 22.21 -1.99 -8.21
CA LEU A 324 20.82 -1.62 -7.94
C LEU A 324 20.45 -0.20 -8.43
N PRO A 325 21.26 0.85 -8.23
CA PRO A 325 20.98 2.19 -8.77
C PRO A 325 20.82 2.21 -10.30
N ALA A 326 21.53 1.37 -11.02
CA ALA A 326 21.40 1.30 -12.48
C ALA A 326 20.12 0.56 -12.92
N ILE A 327 19.64 -0.40 -12.13
CA ILE A 327 18.36 -1.09 -12.36
C ILE A 327 17.20 -0.12 -12.15
N LEU A 328 17.30 0.77 -11.15
CA LEU A 328 16.28 1.74 -10.80
C LEU A 328 16.33 3.01 -11.69
N ALA A 329 17.42 3.21 -12.44
CA ALA A 329 17.57 4.38 -13.28
C ALA A 329 16.46 4.43 -14.36
N PRO A 330 15.84 5.62 -14.59
CA PRO A 330 14.85 5.77 -15.64
C PRO A 330 15.47 5.57 -17.03
N CYS A 331 14.67 5.04 -17.94
CA CYS A 331 15.04 4.97 -19.34
C CYS A 331 14.91 6.35 -20.00
N PRO A 332 15.89 6.83 -20.79
CA PRO A 332 15.76 8.11 -21.48
C PRO A 332 14.53 8.19 -22.41
N SER A 333 14.10 7.06 -22.97
CA SER A 333 12.89 6.98 -23.80
C SER A 333 11.60 7.25 -23.04
N ASP A 334 11.59 7.06 -21.71
CA ASP A 334 10.40 7.28 -20.88
C ASP A 334 10.08 8.76 -20.71
N ALA A 335 11.07 9.64 -20.87
CA ALA A 335 10.92 11.08 -20.71
C ALA A 335 9.98 11.75 -21.72
N GLY A 336 9.70 11.07 -22.84
CA GLY A 336 8.76 11.55 -23.86
C GLY A 336 7.42 10.82 -23.85
N TYR A 337 7.18 9.98 -22.87
CA TYR A 337 6.02 9.09 -22.87
C TYR A 337 4.69 9.84 -22.69
N ASP A 338 4.68 10.97 -22.00
CA ASP A 338 3.52 11.84 -21.88
C ASP A 338 3.00 12.31 -23.23
N THR A 339 3.91 12.72 -24.13
CA THR A 339 3.55 13.10 -25.49
C THR A 339 3.05 11.90 -26.31
N TRP A 340 3.69 10.75 -26.14
CA TRP A 340 3.27 9.52 -26.80
C TRP A 340 1.92 9.02 -26.28
N PHE A 341 1.65 9.13 -24.98
CA PHE A 341 0.39 8.73 -24.36
C PHE A 341 -0.79 9.53 -24.95
N ALA A 342 -0.60 10.80 -25.26
CA ALA A 342 -1.60 11.63 -25.93
C ALA A 342 -1.76 11.34 -27.45
N ASP A 343 -0.91 10.48 -28.04
CA ASP A 343 -0.96 10.12 -29.46
C ASP A 343 -1.99 9.00 -29.68
N PRO A 344 -2.84 9.06 -30.72
CA PRO A 344 -3.78 7.97 -31.06
C PRO A 344 -3.14 6.58 -31.22
N ARG A 345 -1.83 6.50 -31.46
CA ARG A 345 -1.09 5.23 -31.51
C ARG A 345 -0.95 4.53 -30.15
N SER A 346 -1.26 5.23 -29.05
CA SER A 346 -1.28 4.66 -27.71
C SER A 346 -2.61 3.98 -27.34
N GLN A 347 -3.49 3.74 -28.33
CA GLN A 347 -4.83 3.22 -28.07
C GLN A 347 -4.83 1.91 -27.25
N ASP A 348 -3.88 1.01 -27.51
CA ASP A 348 -3.77 -0.24 -26.75
C ASP A 348 -3.52 0.01 -25.25
N VAL A 349 -2.77 1.08 -24.90
CA VAL A 349 -2.54 1.47 -23.50
C VAL A 349 -3.82 2.04 -22.89
N HIS A 350 -4.55 2.89 -23.61
CA HIS A 350 -5.83 3.44 -23.16
C HIS A 350 -6.86 2.32 -22.93
N ASP A 351 -6.93 1.35 -23.84
CA ASP A 351 -7.84 0.20 -23.72
C ASP A 351 -7.47 -0.69 -22.52
N ALA A 352 -6.18 -0.92 -22.29
CA ALA A 352 -5.71 -1.66 -21.12
C ALA A 352 -6.06 -0.93 -19.80
N LEU A 353 -5.83 0.38 -19.74
CA LEU A 353 -6.21 1.20 -18.58
C LEU A 353 -7.72 1.24 -18.38
N ALA A 354 -8.54 1.25 -19.45
CA ALA A 354 -10.00 1.22 -19.34
C ALA A 354 -10.51 -0.04 -18.59
N ARG A 355 -9.80 -1.17 -18.68
CA ARG A 355 -10.17 -2.43 -18.01
C ARG A 355 -10.05 -2.35 -16.48
N ILE A 356 -9.21 -1.47 -15.97
CA ILE A 356 -8.90 -1.33 -14.55
C ILE A 356 -9.34 0.02 -13.96
N SER A 357 -9.94 0.87 -14.77
CA SER A 357 -10.27 2.25 -14.41
C SER A 357 -11.31 2.35 -13.31
N LEU A 358 -11.14 3.38 -12.49
CA LEU A 358 -12.13 3.82 -11.52
C LEU A 358 -13.17 4.73 -12.18
N THR A 359 -14.34 4.79 -11.60
CA THR A 359 -15.51 5.51 -12.16
C THR A 359 -16.19 6.45 -11.16
N GLY A 360 -15.80 6.44 -9.88
CA GLY A 360 -16.48 7.17 -8.80
C GLY A 360 -17.83 6.57 -8.38
N LYS A 361 -18.25 5.43 -8.93
CA LYS A 361 -19.57 4.80 -8.67
C LYS A 361 -19.58 3.96 -7.40
N ILE A 362 -19.04 4.48 -6.31
CA ILE A 362 -19.10 3.81 -5.01
C ILE A 362 -20.53 3.54 -4.58
N LYS A 363 -20.75 2.44 -3.85
CA LYS A 363 -22.08 1.99 -3.40
C LYS A 363 -22.16 1.81 -1.88
N LYS A 364 -21.05 2.05 -1.17
CA LYS A 364 -20.91 1.94 0.29
C LYS A 364 -20.10 3.11 0.81
N PRO A 365 -20.18 3.44 2.12
CA PRO A 365 -19.37 4.47 2.75
C PRO A 365 -17.87 4.29 2.45
N LEU A 366 -17.22 5.37 2.06
CA LEU A 366 -15.77 5.45 1.77
C LEU A 366 -15.19 6.68 2.46
N LEU A 367 -14.14 6.47 3.25
CA LEU A 367 -13.26 7.53 3.72
C LEU A 367 -11.96 7.49 2.94
N THR A 368 -11.60 8.58 2.28
CA THR A 368 -10.33 8.76 1.58
C THR A 368 -9.44 9.70 2.36
N LEU A 369 -8.20 9.30 2.62
CA LEU A 369 -7.13 10.11 3.19
C LEU A 369 -6.05 10.29 2.15
N HIS A 370 -5.53 11.52 1.97
CA HIS A 370 -4.41 11.77 1.07
C HIS A 370 -3.52 12.89 1.61
N GLY A 371 -2.20 12.65 1.63
CA GLY A 371 -1.20 13.61 2.05
C GLY A 371 -1.00 14.73 1.03
N THR A 372 -1.01 15.98 1.50
CA THR A 372 -0.88 17.12 0.58
C THR A 372 0.50 17.26 -0.06
N LEU A 373 1.50 16.54 0.46
CA LEU A 373 2.88 16.54 -0.04
C LEU A 373 3.27 15.18 -0.65
N ASP A 374 2.30 14.35 -1.03
CA ASP A 374 2.60 13.10 -1.74
C ASP A 374 3.28 13.40 -3.08
N THR A 375 4.44 12.81 -3.29
CA THR A 375 5.28 12.94 -4.48
C THR A 375 5.38 11.65 -5.29
N LEU A 376 4.72 10.60 -4.85
CA LEU A 376 4.54 9.38 -5.63
C LEU A 376 3.20 9.40 -6.37
N LEU A 377 2.13 9.78 -5.68
CA LEU A 377 0.79 9.99 -6.21
C LEU A 377 0.36 11.44 -5.92
N PRO A 378 0.73 12.42 -6.77
CA PRO A 378 0.40 13.82 -6.49
C PRO A 378 -1.09 14.03 -6.28
N ILE A 379 -1.49 14.58 -5.12
CA ILE A 379 -2.88 14.68 -4.66
C ILE A 379 -3.82 15.31 -5.69
N GLY A 380 -3.34 16.35 -6.41
CA GLY A 380 -4.12 17.08 -7.41
C GLY A 380 -4.42 16.28 -8.68
N THR A 381 -3.70 15.18 -8.93
CA THR A 381 -3.90 14.28 -10.07
C THR A 381 -4.41 12.90 -9.66
N ASP A 382 -4.68 12.70 -8.38
CA ASP A 382 -5.18 11.45 -7.83
C ASP A 382 -6.46 11.66 -7.01
N SER A 383 -6.38 11.76 -5.67
CA SER A 383 -7.58 11.78 -4.82
C SER A 383 -8.46 13.01 -5.00
N ASP A 384 -7.91 14.18 -5.39
CA ASP A 384 -8.73 15.35 -5.73
C ASP A 384 -9.63 15.04 -6.92
N VAL A 385 -9.08 14.41 -7.97
CA VAL A 385 -9.82 13.98 -9.15
C VAL A 385 -10.81 12.86 -8.80
N TYR A 386 -10.40 11.88 -8.00
CA TYR A 386 -11.30 10.81 -7.60
C TYR A 386 -12.50 11.33 -6.80
N ALA A 387 -12.30 12.30 -5.92
CA ALA A 387 -13.39 12.93 -5.17
C ALA A 387 -14.37 13.67 -6.09
N GLU A 388 -13.88 14.35 -7.14
CA GLU A 388 -14.69 14.94 -8.19
C GLU A 388 -15.49 13.88 -8.96
N MET A 389 -14.84 12.77 -9.35
CA MET A 389 -15.52 11.66 -10.01
C MET A 389 -16.66 11.08 -9.15
N VAL A 390 -16.46 10.94 -7.84
CA VAL A 390 -17.51 10.48 -6.92
C VAL A 390 -18.67 11.49 -6.85
N ALA A 391 -18.37 12.79 -6.80
CA ALA A 391 -19.38 13.85 -6.79
C ALA A 391 -20.18 13.90 -8.10
N ASP A 392 -19.53 13.75 -9.25
CA ASP A 392 -20.18 13.68 -10.56
C ASP A 392 -21.15 12.50 -10.69
N GLN A 393 -20.88 11.41 -9.97
CA GLN A 393 -21.78 10.27 -9.86
C GLN A 393 -22.89 10.48 -8.79
N HIS A 394 -22.95 11.65 -8.16
CA HIS A 394 -23.90 11.95 -7.06
C HIS A 394 -23.78 10.95 -5.88
N ARG A 395 -22.52 10.59 -5.54
CA ARG A 395 -22.19 9.68 -4.45
C ARG A 395 -21.51 10.35 -3.25
N ASP A 396 -21.36 11.67 -3.26
CA ASP A 396 -20.75 12.50 -2.23
C ASP A 396 -21.29 12.24 -0.82
N ARG A 397 -22.58 11.85 -0.69
CA ARG A 397 -23.18 11.43 0.58
C ARG A 397 -22.54 10.18 1.19
N LEU A 398 -21.92 9.33 0.37
CA LEU A 398 -21.22 8.11 0.77
C LEU A 398 -19.72 8.34 0.90
N HIS A 399 -19.21 9.52 0.61
CA HIS A 399 -17.79 9.81 0.59
C HIS A 399 -17.41 10.87 1.62
N ARG A 400 -16.29 10.65 2.31
CA ARG A 400 -15.60 11.67 3.10
C ARG A 400 -14.14 11.68 2.65
N TYR A 401 -13.68 12.87 2.29
CA TYR A 401 -12.32 13.08 1.77
C TYR A 401 -11.54 14.03 2.68
N TYR A 402 -10.43 13.57 3.21
CA TYR A 402 -9.55 14.31 4.11
C TYR A 402 -8.19 14.51 3.48
N ARG A 403 -7.87 15.76 3.13
CA ARG A 403 -6.54 16.16 2.72
C ARG A 403 -5.70 16.37 3.96
N ILE A 404 -4.67 15.55 4.15
CA ILE A 404 -3.83 15.60 5.36
C ILE A 404 -2.65 16.52 5.10
N GLU A 405 -2.69 17.73 5.68
CA GLU A 405 -1.61 18.73 5.51
C GLU A 405 -0.28 18.19 6.03
N GLY A 406 0.76 18.23 5.17
CA GLY A 406 2.08 17.68 5.48
C GLY A 406 2.19 16.15 5.41
N GLY A 407 1.10 15.43 5.09
CA GLY A 407 1.17 14.01 4.77
C GLY A 407 1.93 13.78 3.45
N ASN A 408 2.57 12.62 3.34
CA ASN A 408 3.24 12.15 2.13
C ASN A 408 2.96 10.66 1.96
N HIS A 409 3.44 10.05 0.86
CA HIS A 409 3.02 8.71 0.47
C HIS A 409 3.24 7.62 1.52
N VAL A 410 4.35 7.64 2.24
CA VAL A 410 4.66 6.68 3.31
C VAL A 410 5.25 7.37 4.52
N ASP A 411 4.80 7.00 5.70
CA ASP A 411 5.19 7.66 6.95
C ASP A 411 6.69 7.56 7.26
N SER A 412 7.40 6.54 6.75
CA SER A 412 8.85 6.41 6.95
C SER A 412 9.66 7.58 6.41
N LEU A 413 9.13 8.36 5.47
CA LEU A 413 9.81 9.49 4.86
C LEU A 413 9.71 10.79 5.66
N VAL A 414 8.97 10.84 6.77
CA VAL A 414 8.84 12.06 7.59
C VAL A 414 10.17 12.57 8.14
N ALA A 415 11.18 11.69 8.25
CA ALA A 415 12.53 12.07 8.67
C ALA A 415 13.26 12.94 7.64
N LEU A 416 12.82 13.01 6.39
CA LEU A 416 13.42 13.85 5.35
C LEU A 416 13.11 15.34 5.56
N ASP A 417 11.93 15.65 6.11
CA ASP A 417 11.57 17.03 6.52
C ASP A 417 10.61 16.99 7.73
N PRO A 418 11.14 16.72 8.94
CA PRO A 418 10.31 16.46 10.11
C PRO A 418 9.53 17.68 10.62
N LEU A 419 9.84 18.89 10.15
CA LEU A 419 9.12 20.10 10.52
C LEU A 419 7.91 20.38 9.62
N HIS A 420 7.87 19.85 8.40
CA HIS A 420 6.79 20.08 7.44
C HIS A 420 5.98 18.81 7.16
N LEU A 421 6.59 17.63 7.29
CA LEU A 421 5.89 16.36 7.12
C LEU A 421 5.21 15.90 8.41
N ARG A 422 4.15 15.10 8.27
CA ARG A 422 3.47 14.44 9.38
C ARG A 422 3.14 12.99 9.03
N PRO A 423 3.14 12.08 10.04
CA PRO A 423 2.62 10.72 9.86
C PRO A 423 1.12 10.72 9.57
N MET A 424 0.69 9.83 8.70
CA MET A 424 -0.71 9.66 8.34
C MET A 424 -1.38 8.47 9.05
N LEU A 425 -0.61 7.52 9.58
CA LEU A 425 -1.14 6.35 10.26
C LEU A 425 -2.14 6.69 11.40
N PRO A 426 -1.91 7.70 12.26
CA PRO A 426 -2.91 8.09 13.26
C PRO A 426 -4.21 8.59 12.64
N CYS A 427 -4.14 9.30 11.48
CA CYS A 427 -5.32 9.75 10.76
C CYS A 427 -6.09 8.57 10.16
N PHE A 428 -5.37 7.56 9.63
CA PHE A 428 -5.98 6.34 9.12
C PHE A 428 -6.74 5.57 10.21
N ARG A 429 -6.16 5.44 11.40
CA ARG A 429 -6.83 4.80 12.55
C ARG A 429 -8.10 5.55 12.95
N THR A 430 -8.01 6.88 13.09
CA THR A 430 -9.19 7.72 13.38
C THR A 430 -10.25 7.60 12.26
N ALA A 431 -9.84 7.51 11.00
CA ALA A 431 -10.77 7.32 9.88
C ALA A 431 -11.44 5.94 9.93
N PHE A 432 -10.71 4.90 10.31
CA PHE A 432 -11.29 3.57 10.47
C PHE A 432 -12.32 3.54 11.60
N ASP A 433 -12.02 4.13 12.76
CA ASP A 433 -12.96 4.25 13.88
C ASP A 433 -14.21 5.07 13.47
N ALA A 434 -14.01 6.15 12.73
CA ALA A 434 -15.11 6.97 12.21
C ALA A 434 -15.96 6.24 11.16
N LEU A 435 -15.35 5.37 10.33
CA LEU A 435 -16.08 4.52 9.39
C LEU A 435 -16.94 3.49 10.11
N THR A 436 -16.39 2.80 11.12
CA THR A 436 -17.15 1.81 11.89
C THR A 436 -18.33 2.46 12.61
N ALA A 437 -18.13 3.61 13.26
CA ALA A 437 -19.20 4.38 13.87
C ALA A 437 -20.27 4.82 12.84
N TRP A 438 -19.85 5.22 11.65
CA TRP A 438 -20.79 5.57 10.58
C TRP A 438 -21.65 4.41 10.14
N VAL A 439 -21.05 3.24 9.96
CA VAL A 439 -21.75 2.04 9.46
C VAL A 439 -22.59 1.36 10.54
N GLU A 440 -22.10 1.31 11.77
CA GLU A 440 -22.69 0.51 12.84
C GLU A 440 -23.62 1.30 13.74
N GLU A 441 -23.35 2.62 13.90
CA GLU A 441 -24.10 3.51 14.78
C GLU A 441 -24.88 4.61 14.04
N GLU A 442 -24.80 4.63 12.70
CA GLU A 442 -25.35 5.68 11.84
C GLU A 442 -24.81 7.09 12.20
N ALA A 443 -23.60 7.15 12.76
CA ALA A 443 -22.90 8.38 13.15
C ALA A 443 -21.93 8.83 12.04
N PRO A 444 -22.35 9.72 11.11
CA PRO A 444 -21.50 10.11 10.00
C PRO A 444 -20.26 10.88 10.48
N PRO A 445 -19.08 10.60 9.91
CA PRO A 445 -17.85 11.32 10.24
C PRO A 445 -17.95 12.81 9.85
N PRO A 446 -17.04 13.67 10.35
CA PRO A 446 -16.95 15.06 9.94
C PRO A 446 -16.98 15.24 8.43
N ALA A 447 -17.44 16.39 7.96
CA ALA A 447 -17.46 16.70 6.52
C ALA A 447 -16.02 16.68 5.94
N SER A 448 -15.92 16.38 4.65
CA SER A 448 -14.65 16.45 3.91
C SER A 448 -13.94 17.80 4.15
N THR A 449 -12.65 17.74 4.49
CA THR A 449 -11.87 18.93 4.84
C THR A 449 -10.38 18.71 4.66
N THR A 450 -9.59 19.78 4.76
CA THR A 450 -8.16 19.69 4.98
C THR A 450 -7.89 19.61 6.48
N VAL A 451 -7.25 18.54 6.91
CA VAL A 451 -6.80 18.32 8.30
C VAL A 451 -5.48 19.07 8.51
N PRO A 452 -5.47 20.15 9.32
CA PRO A 452 -4.28 20.99 9.44
C PRO A 452 -3.15 20.26 10.18
N ARG A 453 -1.91 20.56 9.77
CA ARG A 453 -0.73 20.16 10.51
C ARG A 453 -0.46 21.15 11.64
N PRO A 454 -0.31 20.73 12.90
CA PRO A 454 0.08 21.61 13.99
C PRO A 454 1.42 22.28 13.73
N ALA A 455 1.47 23.61 13.83
CA ALA A 455 2.66 24.39 13.57
C ALA A 455 3.73 24.16 14.65
N GLY A 456 4.99 24.08 14.25
CA GLY A 456 6.14 23.97 15.18
C GLY A 456 6.30 22.62 15.88
N VAL A 457 5.49 21.63 15.54
CA VAL A 457 5.60 20.26 16.07
C VAL A 457 6.44 19.41 15.11
N VAL A 458 7.40 18.63 15.62
CA VAL A 458 8.18 17.70 14.78
C VAL A 458 7.40 16.42 14.52
N ALA A 459 7.64 15.79 13.38
CA ALA A 459 6.90 14.61 12.94
C ALA A 459 6.98 13.41 13.92
N THR A 460 8.01 13.36 14.75
CA THR A 460 8.20 12.31 15.77
C THR A 460 7.62 12.66 17.15
N ASP A 461 6.94 13.80 17.26
CA ASP A 461 6.26 14.18 18.50
C ASP A 461 5.02 13.30 18.71
N PRO A 462 4.73 12.82 19.94
CA PRO A 462 3.53 12.05 20.24
C PRO A 462 2.21 12.70 19.78
N ALA A 463 2.15 14.04 19.76
CA ALA A 463 0.99 14.76 19.24
C ALA A 463 0.72 14.51 17.74
N LEU A 464 1.72 14.02 16.99
CA LEU A 464 1.57 13.64 15.58
C LEU A 464 1.68 12.14 15.36
N LEU A 465 2.45 11.42 16.20
CA LEU A 465 2.61 9.97 16.10
C LEU A 465 1.38 9.19 16.58
N ASP A 466 0.66 9.72 17.58
CA ASP A 466 -0.36 8.97 18.29
C ASP A 466 -1.78 9.51 18.04
N THR A 467 -1.90 10.75 17.52
CA THR A 467 -3.21 11.40 17.39
C THR A 467 -3.42 12.06 16.03
N CYS A 468 -4.67 12.02 15.59
CA CYS A 468 -5.18 12.82 14.47
C CYS A 468 -6.66 13.12 14.70
N SER A 469 -7.08 14.36 14.46
CA SER A 469 -8.50 14.73 14.43
C SER A 469 -8.89 15.01 13.00
N LEU A 470 -9.99 14.45 12.57
CA LEU A 470 -10.54 14.68 11.22
C LEU A 470 -11.46 15.90 11.14
N GLY A 471 -11.64 16.63 12.23
CA GLY A 471 -12.45 17.83 12.32
C GLY A 471 -13.31 17.88 13.57
#